data_bd2e275c2133e7e0543a3cc20372b690
#
_entry.id   bd2e275c2133e7e0543a3cc20372b690
#
_cell.length_a   1.000
_cell.length_b   1.000
_cell.length_c   1.000
_cell.angle_alpha   90.00
_cell.angle_beta   90.00
_cell.angle_gamma   90.00
#
_symmetry.space_group_name_H-M   'P 1'
#
loop_
_entity.id
_entity.type
_entity.pdbx_description
1 polymer ?
#
loop_
_entity_poly.entity_id
_entity_poly.type
_entity_poly.pdbx_seq_one_letter_code
_entity_poly.pdbx_strand_id
1 'polypeptide(L)'
;VVRRCTDGHAWVDIGVKPLAPLEGTYKRGARVTVRVCSKNPLVVEEAKPPDYWGYKVKKVELKDILSKENVVITSRRCKTPSIEDIRQSVDNPIVVFGNPKDGVFEIAERLGIQMSKISKECWNTVPMQGSKTVRLEEAIFATLAIINIAKYWGGKG
;
A
#
# COMPACT_ATOMS: atom_id res chain seq x y z
N VAL A 1 -19.40 9.22 0.71
CA VAL A 1 -19.54 9.51 2.16
C VAL A 1 -20.99 9.86 2.47
N VAL A 2 -21.56 9.27 3.53
CA VAL A 2 -22.92 9.59 4.00
C VAL A 2 -22.97 11.01 4.55
N ARG A 3 -23.78 11.89 3.95
CA ARG A 3 -23.89 13.29 4.33
C ARG A 3 -25.13 13.59 5.18
N ARG A 4 -26.23 12.92 4.90
CA ARG A 4 -27.50 13.06 5.61
C ARG A 4 -28.15 11.70 5.77
N CYS A 5 -28.85 11.50 6.88
CA CYS A 5 -29.67 10.32 7.14
C CYS A 5 -31.08 10.79 7.48
N THR A 6 -32.07 10.07 6.99
CA THR A 6 -33.47 10.17 7.32
C THR A 6 -33.97 8.74 7.56
N ASP A 7 -35.19 8.58 8.11
CA ASP A 7 -35.72 7.26 8.45
C ASP A 7 -35.68 6.31 7.24
N GLY A 8 -34.81 5.28 7.36
CA GLY A 8 -34.64 4.25 6.34
C GLY A 8 -33.81 4.62 5.11
N HIS A 9 -33.33 5.86 5.00
CA HIS A 9 -32.56 6.32 3.83
C HIS A 9 -31.34 7.13 4.25
N ALA A 10 -30.28 7.03 3.45
CA ALA A 10 -29.10 7.87 3.54
C ALA A 10 -28.87 8.62 2.23
N TRP A 11 -28.26 9.79 2.32
CA TRP A 11 -27.86 10.61 1.17
C TRP A 11 -26.34 10.60 1.08
N VAL A 12 -25.83 10.06 0.00
CA VAL A 12 -24.39 9.75 -0.16
C VAL A 12 -23.77 10.69 -1.18
N ASP A 13 -22.67 11.29 -0.78
CA ASP A 13 -21.79 12.03 -1.68
C ASP A 13 -20.85 11.04 -2.41
N ILE A 14 -21.05 10.91 -3.70
CA ILE A 14 -20.25 10.07 -4.61
C ILE A 14 -19.41 10.92 -5.57
N GLY A 15 -19.27 12.23 -5.29
CA GLY A 15 -18.48 13.15 -6.11
C GLY A 15 -19.27 13.85 -7.22
N VAL A 16 -20.60 13.64 -7.29
CA VAL A 16 -21.51 14.33 -8.24
C VAL A 16 -22.68 14.94 -7.49
N LYS A 17 -23.37 15.92 -8.11
CA LYS A 17 -24.59 16.51 -7.60
C LYS A 17 -25.78 16.04 -8.45
N PRO A 18 -26.96 15.83 -7.83
CA PRO A 18 -27.28 15.88 -6.41
C PRO A 18 -26.67 14.71 -5.61
N LEU A 19 -26.81 14.71 -4.28
CA LEU A 19 -26.46 13.54 -3.44
C LEU A 19 -27.31 12.34 -3.88
N ALA A 20 -26.67 11.17 -3.89
CA ALA A 20 -27.33 9.93 -4.28
C ALA A 20 -28.13 9.35 -3.11
N PRO A 21 -29.41 8.97 -3.29
CA PRO A 21 -30.16 8.23 -2.30
C PRO A 21 -29.65 6.80 -2.18
N LEU A 22 -29.45 6.31 -0.97
CA LEU A 22 -29.08 4.96 -0.63
C LEU A 22 -30.05 4.42 0.43
N GLU A 23 -30.63 3.28 0.18
CA GLU A 23 -31.51 2.61 1.14
C GLU A 23 -30.70 2.04 2.30
N GLY A 24 -31.25 2.09 3.51
CA GLY A 24 -30.65 1.54 4.71
C GLY A 24 -30.33 2.58 5.77
N THR A 25 -29.95 2.08 6.93
CA THR A 25 -29.61 2.88 8.11
C THR A 25 -28.11 3.01 8.25
N TYR A 26 -27.60 4.23 8.16
CA TYR A 26 -26.18 4.54 8.20
C TYR A 26 -25.91 5.67 9.20
N LYS A 27 -24.67 5.71 9.70
CA LYS A 27 -24.19 6.84 10.51
C LYS A 27 -23.71 7.95 9.58
N ARG A 28 -24.05 9.21 9.90
CA ARG A 28 -23.49 10.37 9.18
C ARG A 28 -21.96 10.31 9.23
N GLY A 29 -21.33 10.55 8.09
CA GLY A 29 -19.87 10.45 7.92
C GLY A 29 -19.36 9.04 7.59
N ALA A 30 -20.21 8.00 7.62
CA ALA A 30 -19.81 6.67 7.22
C ALA A 30 -19.31 6.64 5.77
N ARG A 31 -18.28 5.83 5.52
CA ARG A 31 -17.82 5.54 4.16
C ARG A 31 -18.47 4.24 3.71
N VAL A 32 -19.21 4.32 2.64
CA VAL A 32 -19.90 3.18 2.02
C VAL A 32 -19.43 3.03 0.58
N THR A 33 -19.33 1.82 0.11
CA THR A 33 -19.09 1.53 -1.31
C THR A 33 -20.43 1.31 -1.97
N VAL A 34 -20.67 2.01 -3.07
CA VAL A 34 -21.94 1.93 -3.79
C VAL A 34 -21.69 1.66 -5.28
N ARG A 35 -22.59 0.94 -5.90
CA ARG A 35 -22.70 0.81 -7.35
C ARG A 35 -23.74 1.79 -7.85
N VAL A 36 -23.43 2.51 -8.93
CA VAL A 36 -24.40 3.37 -9.62
C VAL A 36 -25.23 2.49 -10.55
N CYS A 37 -26.51 2.36 -10.25
CA CYS A 37 -27.46 1.56 -11.04
C CYS A 37 -28.08 2.38 -12.17
N SER A 38 -28.34 3.67 -11.93
CA SER A 38 -28.86 4.62 -12.92
C SER A 38 -28.26 6.00 -12.71
N LYS A 39 -28.13 6.77 -13.79
CA LYS A 39 -27.66 8.17 -13.75
C LYS A 39 -28.81 9.17 -13.79
N ASN A 40 -29.93 8.80 -14.42
CA ASN A 40 -31.14 9.61 -14.53
C ASN A 40 -32.40 8.75 -14.36
N PRO A 41 -33.08 8.81 -13.20
CA PRO A 41 -32.64 9.46 -11.96
C PRO A 41 -31.38 8.79 -11.40
N LEU A 42 -30.63 9.51 -10.56
CA LEU A 42 -29.46 8.95 -9.91
C LEU A 42 -29.89 7.92 -8.86
N VAL A 43 -29.55 6.66 -9.09
CA VAL A 43 -29.87 5.54 -8.20
C VAL A 43 -28.58 4.80 -7.87
N VAL A 44 -28.36 4.55 -6.59
CA VAL A 44 -27.22 3.77 -6.11
C VAL A 44 -27.69 2.68 -5.15
N GLU A 45 -26.92 1.59 -5.09
CA GLU A 45 -27.10 0.52 -4.11
C GLU A 45 -25.78 0.22 -3.39
N GLU A 46 -25.84 -0.29 -2.17
CA GLU A 46 -24.64 -0.76 -1.49
C GLU A 46 -24.06 -1.96 -2.25
N ALA A 47 -22.78 -1.92 -2.51
CA ALA A 47 -22.10 -2.97 -3.24
C ALA A 47 -20.70 -3.21 -2.69
N LYS A 48 -20.23 -4.45 -2.80
CA LYS A 48 -18.83 -4.78 -2.64
C LYS A 48 -18.24 -4.91 -4.05
N PRO A 49 -17.20 -4.14 -4.42
CA PRO A 49 -16.56 -4.35 -5.71
C PRO A 49 -15.98 -5.77 -5.75
N PRO A 50 -15.97 -6.43 -6.91
CA PRO A 50 -15.37 -7.75 -7.07
C PRO A 50 -13.90 -7.74 -6.66
N ASP A 51 -13.21 -6.64 -6.99
CA ASP A 51 -11.82 -6.39 -6.61
C ASP A 51 -11.74 -5.25 -5.60
N TYR A 52 -11.09 -5.49 -4.46
CA TYR A 52 -10.83 -4.46 -3.48
C TYR A 52 -9.56 -3.70 -3.86
N TRP A 53 -9.72 -2.44 -4.19
CA TRP A 53 -8.64 -1.55 -4.66
C TRP A 53 -7.88 -0.86 -3.54
N GLY A 54 -8.27 -1.08 -2.31
CA GLY A 54 -7.62 -0.55 -1.13
C GLY A 54 -6.59 -1.53 -0.56
N TYR A 55 -5.86 -1.05 0.43
CA TYR A 55 -4.93 -1.87 1.19
C TYR A 55 -5.56 -2.33 2.52
N LYS A 56 -5.10 -3.48 3.00
CA LYS A 56 -5.45 -3.99 4.34
C LYS A 56 -4.29 -3.70 5.29
N VAL A 57 -4.61 -3.21 6.49
CA VAL A 57 -3.62 -2.98 7.54
C VAL A 57 -3.71 -4.11 8.57
N LYS A 58 -2.55 -4.67 8.90
CA LYS A 58 -2.41 -5.68 9.96
C LYS A 58 -1.22 -5.33 10.82
N LYS A 59 -1.35 -5.49 12.13
CA LYS A 59 -0.21 -5.44 13.05
C LYS A 59 0.49 -6.79 13.01
N VAL A 60 1.80 -6.77 12.78
CA VAL A 60 2.64 -7.98 12.70
C VAL A 60 3.98 -7.71 13.36
N GLU A 61 4.64 -8.76 13.83
CA GLU A 61 5.99 -8.66 14.37
C GLU A 61 7.04 -8.71 13.24
N LEU A 62 8.10 -7.91 13.35
CA LEU A 62 9.16 -7.85 12.34
C LEU A 62 9.82 -9.21 12.13
N LYS A 63 10.03 -9.98 13.20
CA LYS A 63 10.61 -11.32 13.13
C LYS A 63 9.79 -12.25 12.23
N ASP A 64 8.46 -12.20 12.32
CA ASP A 64 7.57 -13.05 11.52
C ASP A 64 7.61 -12.66 10.04
N ILE A 65 7.78 -11.39 9.75
CA ILE A 65 7.98 -10.93 8.37
C ILE A 65 9.32 -11.39 7.83
N LEU A 66 10.39 -11.19 8.59
CA LEU A 66 11.75 -11.56 8.17
C LEU A 66 11.96 -13.08 8.03
N SER A 67 11.08 -13.91 8.58
CA SER A 67 11.11 -15.36 8.38
C SER A 67 10.61 -15.81 7.00
N LYS A 68 9.88 -14.96 6.27
CA LYS A 68 9.32 -15.28 4.96
C LYS A 68 10.38 -15.24 3.86
N GLU A 69 10.23 -16.07 2.84
CA GLU A 69 11.22 -16.19 1.75
C GLU A 69 11.25 -14.99 0.81
N ASN A 70 10.07 -14.42 0.51
CA ASN A 70 9.90 -13.33 -0.46
C ASN A 70 10.07 -11.93 0.15
N VAL A 71 10.99 -11.75 1.08
CA VAL A 71 11.24 -10.47 1.73
C VAL A 71 12.38 -9.71 1.06
N VAL A 72 12.13 -8.44 0.79
CA VAL A 72 13.12 -7.47 0.34
C VAL A 72 13.23 -6.35 1.37
N ILE A 73 14.43 -6.12 1.87
CA ILE A 73 14.71 -5.06 2.85
C ILE A 73 15.16 -3.80 2.11
N THR A 74 14.62 -2.64 2.46
CA THR A 74 15.10 -1.36 1.92
C THR A 74 15.99 -0.65 2.92
N SER A 75 17.15 -0.21 2.48
CA SER A 75 18.09 0.56 3.32
C SER A 75 19.10 1.30 2.47
N ARG A 76 19.54 2.47 2.95
CA ARG A 76 20.68 3.21 2.39
C ARG A 76 21.99 2.42 2.43
N ARG A 77 22.10 1.46 3.36
CA ARG A 77 23.29 0.63 3.55
C ARG A 77 23.43 -0.45 2.49
N CYS A 78 22.38 -0.68 1.71
CA CYS A 78 22.34 -1.73 0.72
C CYS A 78 22.79 -1.26 -0.64
N LYS A 79 23.11 -2.20 -1.52
CA LYS A 79 23.45 -1.93 -2.90
C LYS A 79 22.21 -1.40 -3.66
N THR A 80 22.43 -0.48 -4.57
CA THR A 80 21.40 -0.10 -5.54
C THR A 80 21.21 -1.24 -6.52
N PRO A 81 20.02 -1.83 -6.62
CA PRO A 81 19.75 -2.91 -7.56
C PRO A 81 19.71 -2.37 -8.99
N SER A 82 20.15 -3.17 -9.94
CA SER A 82 19.86 -2.92 -11.34
C SER A 82 18.40 -3.32 -11.66
N ILE A 83 17.88 -2.86 -12.80
CA ILE A 83 16.54 -3.29 -13.26
C ILE A 83 16.48 -4.81 -13.42
N GLU A 84 17.57 -5.40 -13.90
CA GLU A 84 17.66 -6.85 -14.07
C GLU A 84 17.68 -7.61 -12.73
N ASP A 85 18.39 -7.09 -11.71
CA ASP A 85 18.35 -7.66 -10.36
C ASP A 85 16.91 -7.71 -9.83
N ILE A 86 16.15 -6.62 -10.02
CA ILE A 86 14.76 -6.56 -9.57
C ILE A 86 13.88 -7.51 -10.39
N ARG A 87 14.11 -7.60 -11.70
CA ARG A 87 13.35 -8.50 -12.58
C ARG A 87 13.53 -9.97 -12.20
N GLN A 88 14.74 -10.34 -11.84
CA GLN A 88 15.10 -11.71 -11.44
C GLN A 88 14.80 -11.99 -9.97
N SER A 89 14.49 -10.97 -9.18
CA SER A 89 14.16 -11.14 -7.76
C SER A 89 12.84 -11.89 -7.54
N VAL A 90 12.56 -12.19 -6.28
CA VAL A 90 11.34 -12.89 -5.84
C VAL A 90 10.06 -12.24 -6.37
N ASP A 91 9.08 -13.06 -6.73
CA ASP A 91 7.76 -12.60 -7.12
C ASP A 91 6.94 -12.18 -5.91
N ASN A 92 6.06 -11.17 -6.12
CA ASN A 92 5.21 -10.62 -5.07
C ASN A 92 5.99 -10.30 -3.78
N PRO A 93 7.02 -9.46 -3.84
CA PRO A 93 7.90 -9.21 -2.71
C PRO A 93 7.17 -8.54 -1.55
N ILE A 94 7.52 -8.96 -0.34
CA ILE A 94 7.21 -8.23 0.89
C ILE A 94 8.31 -7.21 1.10
N VAL A 95 8.04 -5.95 0.80
CA VAL A 95 9.06 -4.89 0.93
C VAL A 95 9.02 -4.30 2.33
N VAL A 96 10.14 -4.35 3.03
CA VAL A 96 10.27 -3.86 4.40
C VAL A 96 10.99 -2.51 4.40
N PHE A 97 10.34 -1.52 4.99
CA PHE A 97 10.87 -0.16 5.17
C PHE A 97 11.18 0.11 6.63
N GLY A 98 12.13 1.02 6.87
CA GLY A 98 12.37 1.58 8.19
C GLY A 98 11.23 2.51 8.64
N ASN A 99 11.39 3.11 9.80
CA ASN A 99 10.53 4.18 10.30
C ASN A 99 11.21 5.55 10.10
N PRO A 100 10.55 6.68 10.41
CA PRO A 100 11.12 8.02 10.24
C PRO A 100 12.42 8.29 11.01
N LYS A 101 12.73 7.50 12.04
CA LYS A 101 13.93 7.67 12.89
C LYS A 101 14.98 6.62 12.59
N ASP A 102 14.56 5.36 12.40
CA ASP A 102 15.45 4.21 12.33
C ASP A 102 15.24 3.42 11.03
N GLY A 103 16.31 2.97 10.44
CA GLY A 103 16.27 1.99 9.37
C GLY A 103 15.91 0.59 9.87
N VAL A 104 15.68 -0.34 8.94
CA VAL A 104 15.32 -1.73 9.27
C VAL A 104 16.40 -2.41 10.12
N PHE A 105 17.67 -2.13 9.87
CA PHE A 105 18.79 -2.72 10.60
C PHE A 105 18.82 -2.25 12.06
N GLU A 106 18.62 -0.96 12.31
CA GLU A 106 18.57 -0.40 13.65
C GLU A 106 17.37 -0.91 14.45
N ILE A 107 16.22 -1.06 13.79
CA ILE A 107 15.02 -1.65 14.40
C ILE A 107 15.26 -3.10 14.77
N ALA A 108 15.86 -3.89 13.87
CA ALA A 108 16.16 -5.29 14.09
C ALA A 108 17.15 -5.48 15.24
N GLU A 109 18.22 -4.69 15.30
CA GLU A 109 19.22 -4.71 16.37
C GLU A 109 18.56 -4.45 17.74
N ARG A 110 17.70 -3.43 17.84
CA ARG A 110 16.97 -3.11 19.07
C ARG A 110 16.03 -4.25 19.51
N LEU A 111 15.51 -5.02 18.56
CA LEU A 111 14.67 -6.20 18.84
C LEU A 111 15.47 -7.48 19.05
N GLY A 112 16.79 -7.41 19.08
CA GLY A 112 17.68 -8.58 19.24
C GLY A 112 17.69 -9.51 18.03
N ILE A 113 17.28 -9.04 16.85
CA ILE A 113 17.26 -9.81 15.61
C ILE A 113 18.63 -9.70 14.93
N GLN A 114 19.32 -10.82 14.80
CA GLN A 114 20.64 -10.87 14.16
C GLN A 114 20.51 -10.87 12.64
N MET A 115 20.54 -9.68 12.03
CA MET A 115 20.39 -9.52 10.58
C MET A 115 21.48 -10.23 9.76
N SER A 116 22.66 -10.44 10.32
CA SER A 116 23.75 -11.20 9.68
C SER A 116 23.41 -12.67 9.39
N LYS A 117 22.44 -13.22 10.13
CA LYS A 117 21.91 -14.58 9.93
C LYS A 117 20.72 -14.65 8.99
N ILE A 118 20.23 -13.49 8.53
CA ILE A 118 19.06 -13.39 7.66
C ILE A 118 19.54 -13.09 6.25
N SER A 119 19.60 -14.13 5.41
CA SER A 119 19.89 -13.97 3.99
C SER A 119 18.65 -13.47 3.26
N LYS A 120 18.52 -12.16 3.11
CA LYS A 120 17.44 -11.52 2.36
C LYS A 120 18.00 -10.52 1.37
N GLU A 121 17.27 -10.33 0.27
CA GLU A 121 17.60 -9.26 -0.65
C GLU A 121 17.51 -7.91 0.06
N CYS A 122 18.46 -7.04 -0.22
CA CYS A 122 18.51 -5.72 0.36
C CYS A 122 18.82 -4.67 -0.70
N TRP A 123 17.95 -3.70 -0.83
CA TRP A 123 18.00 -2.69 -1.89
C TRP A 123 18.07 -1.27 -1.36
N ASN A 124 18.93 -0.47 -1.98
CA ASN A 124 18.86 0.99 -1.90
C ASN A 124 18.09 1.50 -3.12
N THR A 125 16.80 1.73 -2.96
CA THR A 125 15.91 2.17 -4.04
C THR A 125 15.87 3.69 -4.23
N VAL A 126 16.53 4.44 -3.36
CA VAL A 126 16.68 5.90 -3.48
C VAL A 126 18.17 6.25 -3.34
N PRO A 127 18.99 5.88 -4.33
CA PRO A 127 20.41 6.21 -4.31
C PRO A 127 20.64 7.72 -4.43
N MET A 128 21.77 8.19 -3.91
CA MET A 128 22.18 9.60 -3.98
C MET A 128 21.13 10.58 -3.42
N GLN A 129 20.33 10.16 -2.42
CA GLN A 129 19.36 11.04 -1.78
C GLN A 129 20.03 12.31 -1.24
N GLY A 130 19.49 13.49 -1.57
CA GLY A 130 20.02 14.79 -1.13
C GLY A 130 19.70 15.14 0.32
N SER A 131 18.86 14.36 1.00
CA SER A 131 18.46 14.55 2.39
C SER A 131 19.02 13.46 3.29
N LYS A 132 19.14 13.74 4.60
CA LYS A 132 19.58 12.74 5.57
C LYS A 132 18.67 11.51 5.61
N THR A 133 17.36 11.74 5.47
CA THR A 133 16.33 10.70 5.42
C THR A 133 15.30 11.04 4.35
N VAL A 134 14.78 10.04 3.68
CA VAL A 134 13.62 10.15 2.79
C VAL A 134 12.37 9.81 3.60
N ARG A 135 11.28 10.51 3.36
CA ARG A 135 10.00 10.20 4.02
C ARG A 135 9.51 8.81 3.60
N LEU A 136 8.83 8.14 4.52
CA LEU A 136 8.38 6.76 4.26
C LEU A 136 7.47 6.66 3.03
N GLU A 137 6.54 7.58 2.89
CA GLU A 137 5.63 7.63 1.74
C GLU A 137 6.38 7.82 0.41
N GLU A 138 7.42 8.67 0.39
CA GLU A 138 8.26 8.89 -0.79
C GLU A 138 9.08 7.64 -1.13
N ALA A 139 9.66 6.99 -0.11
CA ALA A 139 10.39 5.74 -0.30
C ALA A 139 9.48 4.62 -0.81
N ILE A 140 8.25 4.51 -0.32
CA ILE A 140 7.26 3.55 -0.80
C ILE A 140 6.95 3.81 -2.28
N PHE A 141 6.60 5.04 -2.66
CA PHE A 141 6.29 5.38 -4.05
C PHE A 141 7.45 5.10 -4.98
N ALA A 142 8.67 5.54 -4.62
CA ALA A 142 9.87 5.31 -5.44
C ALA A 142 10.14 3.81 -5.62
N THR A 143 10.12 3.05 -4.54
CA THR A 143 10.38 1.60 -4.57
C THR A 143 9.34 0.85 -5.39
N LEU A 144 8.05 1.11 -5.17
CA LEU A 144 6.99 0.44 -5.90
C LEU A 144 6.97 0.81 -7.38
N ALA A 145 7.30 2.07 -7.73
CA ALA A 145 7.43 2.48 -9.13
C ALA A 145 8.55 1.72 -9.85
N ILE A 146 9.72 1.58 -9.21
CA ILE A 146 10.87 0.84 -9.76
C ILE A 146 10.52 -0.65 -9.94
N ILE A 147 9.91 -1.27 -8.93
CA ILE A 147 9.48 -2.68 -9.00
C ILE A 147 8.48 -2.86 -10.14
N ASN A 148 7.51 -1.97 -10.24
CA ASN A 148 6.48 -2.03 -11.28
C ASN A 148 7.09 -1.94 -12.69
N ILE A 149 7.99 -0.97 -12.90
CA ILE A 149 8.72 -0.84 -14.17
C ILE A 149 9.55 -2.08 -14.46
N ALA A 150 10.34 -2.55 -13.49
CA ALA A 150 11.23 -3.70 -13.69
C ALA A 150 10.49 -4.99 -14.03
N LYS A 151 9.37 -5.26 -13.33
CA LYS A 151 8.65 -6.53 -13.47
C LYS A 151 7.56 -6.53 -14.55
N TYR A 152 6.96 -5.39 -14.83
CA TYR A 152 5.75 -5.35 -15.67
C TYR A 152 5.88 -4.45 -16.90
N TRP A 153 6.88 -3.58 -16.97
CA TRP A 153 7.09 -2.72 -18.12
C TRP A 153 8.09 -3.34 -19.10
N GLY A 154 7.70 -3.51 -20.35
CA GLY A 154 8.58 -4.01 -21.41
C GLY A 154 8.61 -5.54 -21.56
N GLY A 155 7.72 -6.28 -20.96
CA GLY A 155 7.68 -7.74 -21.01
C GLY A 155 6.54 -8.37 -21.81
N LYS A 156 5.86 -7.66 -22.70
CA LYS A 156 4.99 -8.23 -23.77
C LYS A 156 4.92 -7.21 -24.90
N GLY A 157 5.84 -7.27 -25.83
CA GLY A 157 5.63 -6.89 -27.19
C GLY A 157 5.24 -8.15 -27.94
#